data_c72b22fd1b128ee69ccd651ea01f0236
#
_entry.id   c72b22fd1b128ee69ccd651ea01f0236
#
_cell.length_a   1.000
_cell.length_b   1.000
_cell.length_c   1.000
_cell.angle_alpha   90.00
_cell.angle_beta   90.00
_cell.angle_gamma   90.00
#
_symmetry.space_group_name_H-M   'P 1'
#
loop_
_entity.id
_entity.type
_entity.pdbx_description
1 polymer ?
#
loop_
_entity_poly.entity_id
_entity_poly.type
_entity_poly.pdbx_seq_one_letter_code
_entity_poly.pdbx_strand_id
1 'polypeptide(L)'
;MSKKSQHNNILLAVIGFTAVVILVGVIGFFTLEQKDDTIQGEVEVSEYRVSCKLPGRIVELRVKEGDYVHVGDTLAILEVPEMKSQEQMLQATNAAAEAMKDLTDAGARKEQIQGAYQLVQQAEAAATIAKKTYDRMQNLFSEGVMSQQKRDEAKAAWEVALAHENAMKSQYEMAKNGARTEEKKAAQSQANAAKHAVDVVRSVLKETVQVAAVDGEVSDIYPKEGELVGMGSPILSISMMKDMWGTFNVREDQLNGLKVGDTFTAFSPAFNKELKLKVFEIKDEGSYAVWKATKSNGQYDLKTFEVKARPINPFDGLRPGMSLIVKK
;
A
#
# COMPACT_ATOMS: atom_id res chain seq x y z
N MET A 1 106.09 9.17 12.62
CA MET A 1 105.07 8.19 13.06
C MET A 1 103.68 8.84 13.00
N SER A 2 103.09 9.11 11.83
CA SER A 2 101.78 9.82 11.85
C SER A 2 100.79 9.30 10.72
N LYS A 3 101.20 8.70 9.63
CA LYS A 3 100.31 8.34 8.56
C LYS A 3 99.54 6.96 8.72
N LYS A 4 100.13 6.07 9.55
CA LYS A 4 99.51 4.72 9.75
C LYS A 4 98.33 4.74 10.75
N SER A 5 98.35 5.66 11.73
CA SER A 5 97.26 5.83 12.69
C SER A 5 96.02 6.49 12.09
N GLN A 6 96.14 7.39 11.14
CA GLN A 6 94.99 8.03 10.46
C GLN A 6 94.22 7.07 9.57
N HIS A 7 94.96 6.17 8.91
CA HIS A 7 94.34 5.17 8.02
C HIS A 7 93.48 4.14 8.78
N ASN A 8 93.92 3.70 9.96
CA ASN A 8 93.17 2.79 10.80
C ASN A 8 91.93 3.47 11.45
N ASN A 9 91.96 4.74 11.76
CA ASN A 9 90.84 5.48 12.31
C ASN A 9 89.73 5.70 11.23
N ILE A 10 90.14 5.97 9.98
CA ILE A 10 89.24 6.12 8.86
C ILE A 10 88.58 4.76 8.54
N LEU A 11 89.36 3.67 8.59
CA LEU A 11 88.85 2.31 8.34
C LEU A 11 87.82 1.87 9.41
N LEU A 12 88.11 2.17 10.69
CA LEU A 12 87.18 1.94 11.80
C LEU A 12 85.90 2.79 11.69
N ALA A 13 86.01 4.07 11.25
CA ALA A 13 84.84 4.92 11.00
C ALA A 13 83.95 4.41 9.86
N VAL A 14 84.56 3.90 8.76
CA VAL A 14 83.82 3.33 7.65
C VAL A 14 83.13 2.03 8.06
N ILE A 15 83.82 1.14 8.83
CA ILE A 15 83.20 -0.10 9.34
C ILE A 15 82.05 0.25 10.31
N GLY A 16 82.22 1.24 11.20
CA GLY A 16 81.16 1.70 12.10
C GLY A 16 79.96 2.25 11.35
N PHE A 17 80.19 3.06 10.30
CA PHE A 17 79.14 3.60 9.49
C PHE A 17 78.38 2.52 8.69
N THR A 18 79.09 1.56 8.10
CA THR A 18 78.43 0.43 7.38
C THR A 18 77.67 -0.46 8.35
N ALA A 19 78.16 -0.72 9.57
CA ALA A 19 77.41 -1.46 10.58
C ALA A 19 76.11 -0.76 11.00
N VAL A 20 76.14 0.57 11.15
CA VAL A 20 74.93 1.36 11.46
C VAL A 20 73.95 1.32 10.31
N VAL A 21 74.37 1.44 9.06
CA VAL A 21 73.49 1.37 7.88
C VAL A 21 72.82 0.00 7.74
N ILE A 22 73.61 -1.08 8.02
CA ILE A 22 73.07 -2.43 8.03
C ILE A 22 72.07 -2.60 9.16
N LEU A 23 72.35 -2.10 10.35
CA LEU A 23 71.46 -2.17 11.52
C LEU A 23 70.13 -1.44 11.25
N VAL A 24 70.23 -0.22 10.69
CA VAL A 24 69.04 0.56 10.28
C VAL A 24 68.25 -0.15 9.17
N GLY A 25 68.93 -0.78 8.21
CA GLY A 25 68.28 -1.57 7.15
C GLY A 25 67.57 -2.80 7.73
N VAL A 26 68.19 -3.51 8.68
CA VAL A 26 67.57 -4.68 9.36
C VAL A 26 66.39 -4.24 10.23
N ILE A 27 66.55 -3.15 11.01
CA ILE A 27 65.41 -2.60 11.78
C ILE A 27 64.29 -2.15 10.85
N GLY A 28 64.59 -1.47 9.76
CA GLY A 28 63.60 -1.03 8.76
C GLY A 28 62.90 -2.23 8.11
N PHE A 29 63.63 -3.29 7.82
CA PHE A 29 63.02 -4.52 7.25
C PHE A 29 62.09 -5.23 8.24
N PHE A 30 62.40 -5.30 9.53
CA PHE A 30 61.55 -5.86 10.58
C PHE A 30 60.44 -4.96 11.06
N THR A 31 60.54 -3.62 10.89
CA THR A 31 59.51 -2.66 11.28
C THR A 31 58.58 -2.29 10.14
N LEU A 32 58.89 -2.58 8.87
CA LEU A 32 57.92 -2.58 7.78
C LEU A 32 57.01 -3.79 7.96
N GLU A 33 55.99 -3.64 8.83
CA GLU A 33 54.87 -4.56 8.92
C GLU A 33 54.29 -4.79 7.52
N GLN A 34 54.35 -6.04 7.05
CA GLN A 34 53.54 -6.43 5.92
C GLN A 34 52.09 -6.11 6.27
N LYS A 35 51.50 -5.13 5.59
CA LYS A 35 50.06 -4.92 5.67
C LYS A 35 49.40 -6.25 5.31
N ASP A 36 48.83 -6.92 6.30
CA ASP A 36 47.96 -8.07 6.07
C ASP A 36 46.88 -7.63 5.07
N ASP A 37 46.78 -8.38 3.98
CA ASP A 37 45.83 -8.10 2.89
C ASP A 37 44.45 -8.56 3.38
N THR A 38 43.88 -7.79 4.31
CA THR A 38 42.57 -8.05 4.92
C THR A 38 41.48 -7.33 4.15
N ILE A 39 40.43 -8.07 3.79
CA ILE A 39 39.22 -7.50 3.19
C ILE A 39 38.27 -7.20 4.33
N GLN A 40 37.89 -5.95 4.43
CA GLN A 40 36.93 -5.47 5.43
C GLN A 40 35.54 -5.36 4.77
N GLY A 41 34.54 -5.88 5.46
CA GLY A 41 33.13 -5.74 5.10
C GLY A 41 32.31 -5.25 6.27
N GLU A 42 31.07 -4.95 6.02
CA GLU A 42 30.09 -4.46 6.96
C GLU A 42 28.81 -5.28 6.89
N VAL A 43 28.14 -5.44 8.03
CA VAL A 43 26.84 -6.10 8.10
C VAL A 43 25.75 -5.12 7.67
N GLU A 44 24.99 -5.49 6.67
CA GLU A 44 23.81 -4.78 6.21
C GLU A 44 22.54 -5.61 6.49
N VAL A 45 21.40 -4.96 6.43
CA VAL A 45 20.09 -5.54 6.69
C VAL A 45 19.08 -5.03 5.65
N SER A 46 18.08 -5.84 5.33
CA SER A 46 16.94 -5.36 4.56
C SER A 46 16.12 -4.37 5.38
N GLU A 47 15.90 -3.18 4.86
CA GLU A 47 15.07 -2.16 5.47
C GLU A 47 13.71 -2.06 4.77
N TYR A 48 12.65 -2.07 5.55
CA TYR A 48 11.30 -1.77 5.10
C TYR A 48 10.92 -0.36 5.53
N ARG A 49 10.70 0.53 4.56
CA ARG A 49 10.33 1.92 4.81
C ARG A 49 8.82 2.08 4.80
N VAL A 50 8.26 2.47 5.93
CA VAL A 50 6.85 2.83 6.07
C VAL A 50 6.67 4.26 5.61
N SER A 51 5.88 4.46 4.55
CA SER A 51 5.63 5.77 3.95
C SER A 51 4.16 6.15 4.04
N CYS A 52 3.89 7.44 4.21
CA CYS A 52 2.55 7.99 4.31
C CYS A 52 1.83 7.97 2.95
N LYS A 53 0.63 7.39 2.88
CA LYS A 53 -0.22 7.40 1.68
C LYS A 53 -1.06 8.67 1.57
N LEU A 54 -1.36 9.31 2.71
CA LEU A 54 -2.18 10.50 2.82
C LEU A 54 -1.39 11.62 3.50
N PRO A 55 -1.50 12.87 3.02
CA PRO A 55 -0.99 13.99 3.79
C PRO A 55 -1.80 14.15 5.07
N GLY A 56 -1.13 14.36 6.18
CA GLY A 56 -1.78 14.49 7.48
C GLY A 56 -0.81 14.90 8.57
N ARG A 57 -1.34 15.14 9.77
CA ARG A 57 -0.54 15.46 10.95
C ARG A 57 -0.34 14.20 11.79
N ILE A 58 0.90 13.93 12.19
CA ILE A 58 1.21 12.88 13.16
C ILE A 58 0.61 13.27 14.51
N VAL A 59 -0.32 12.49 15.02
CA VAL A 59 -0.94 12.70 16.35
C VAL A 59 -0.19 11.93 17.41
N GLU A 60 0.18 10.68 17.09
CA GLU A 60 0.78 9.76 18.05
C GLU A 60 1.77 8.83 17.33
N LEU A 61 2.93 8.66 17.93
CA LEU A 61 3.90 7.63 17.58
C LEU A 61 3.88 6.57 18.68
N ARG A 62 3.49 5.34 18.33
CA ARG A 62 3.32 4.24 19.31
C ARG A 62 4.57 3.41 19.50
N VAL A 63 5.59 3.68 18.76
CA VAL A 63 6.88 2.98 18.79
C VAL A 63 8.02 3.97 18.92
N LYS A 64 9.17 3.49 19.39
CA LYS A 64 10.42 4.23 19.49
C LYS A 64 11.51 3.53 18.69
N GLU A 65 12.55 4.25 18.35
CA GLU A 65 13.75 3.65 17.78
C GLU A 65 14.32 2.59 18.70
N GLY A 66 14.62 1.42 18.14
CA GLY A 66 15.07 0.23 18.86
C GLY A 66 13.93 -0.72 19.33
N ASP A 67 12.68 -0.34 19.20
CA ASP A 67 11.56 -1.25 19.53
C ASP A 67 11.43 -2.35 18.47
N TYR A 68 11.15 -3.58 18.93
CA TYR A 68 10.82 -4.69 18.02
C TYR A 68 9.33 -4.73 17.76
N VAL A 69 8.94 -4.76 16.49
CA VAL A 69 7.55 -4.76 16.03
C VAL A 69 7.20 -6.02 15.24
N HIS A 70 5.92 -6.42 15.33
CA HIS A 70 5.36 -7.54 14.59
C HIS A 70 4.39 -7.04 13.52
N VAL A 71 4.17 -7.87 12.49
CA VAL A 71 3.17 -7.58 11.46
C VAL A 71 1.81 -7.28 12.08
N GLY A 72 1.24 -6.11 11.75
CA GLY A 72 -0.05 -5.64 12.26
C GLY A 72 0.03 -4.70 13.47
N ASP A 73 1.19 -4.54 14.08
CA ASP A 73 1.36 -3.57 15.17
C ASP A 73 1.16 -2.14 14.67
N THR A 74 0.46 -1.33 15.45
CA THR A 74 0.24 0.08 15.13
C THR A 74 1.51 0.89 15.42
N LEU A 75 2.03 1.56 14.41
CA LEU A 75 3.27 2.33 14.46
C LEU A 75 3.01 3.81 14.72
N ALA A 76 2.09 4.39 13.95
CA ALA A 76 1.76 5.81 14.02
C ALA A 76 0.28 6.04 13.69
N ILE A 77 -0.27 7.13 14.23
CA ILE A 77 -1.63 7.59 13.95
C ILE A 77 -1.57 8.99 13.36
N LEU A 78 -2.20 9.15 12.19
CA LEU A 78 -2.32 10.43 11.51
C LEU A 78 -3.72 11.01 11.70
N GLU A 79 -3.81 12.33 11.75
CA GLU A 79 -5.06 13.06 11.69
C GLU A 79 -5.21 13.75 10.34
N VAL A 80 -6.38 13.54 9.71
CA VAL A 80 -6.75 14.12 8.41
C VAL A 80 -8.19 14.63 8.52
N PRO A 81 -8.39 15.84 9.09
CA PRO A 81 -9.73 16.39 9.36
C PRO A 81 -10.57 16.55 8.11
N GLU A 82 -9.94 16.88 6.97
CA GLU A 82 -10.59 17.07 5.69
C GLU A 82 -11.27 15.76 5.22
N MET A 83 -10.60 14.63 5.38
CA MET A 83 -11.15 13.32 5.00
C MET A 83 -12.29 12.89 5.92
N LYS A 84 -12.25 13.23 7.21
CA LYS A 84 -13.36 12.99 8.14
C LYS A 84 -14.59 13.83 7.75
N SER A 85 -14.39 15.09 7.39
CA SER A 85 -15.46 15.96 6.89
C SER A 85 -16.05 15.44 5.59
N GLN A 86 -15.20 14.94 4.68
CA GLN A 86 -15.62 14.31 3.43
C GLN A 86 -16.45 13.05 3.69
N GLU A 87 -16.04 12.19 4.64
CA GLU A 87 -16.83 11.03 5.03
C GLU A 87 -18.22 11.42 5.51
N GLN A 88 -18.34 12.40 6.40
CA GLN A 88 -19.63 12.89 6.90
C GLN A 88 -20.54 13.39 5.79
N MET A 89 -20.00 14.16 4.83
CA MET A 89 -20.74 14.64 3.67
C MET A 89 -21.25 13.47 2.80
N LEU A 90 -20.42 12.46 2.55
CA LEU A 90 -20.83 11.29 1.77
C LEU A 90 -21.81 10.40 2.52
N GLN A 91 -21.71 10.29 3.85
CA GLN A 91 -22.71 9.60 4.67
C GLN A 91 -24.06 10.27 4.59
N ALA A 92 -24.12 11.61 4.62
CA ALA A 92 -25.37 12.36 4.43
C ALA A 92 -25.95 12.13 3.03
N THR A 93 -25.10 12.11 2.00
CA THR A 93 -25.51 11.81 0.62
C THR A 93 -26.05 10.39 0.48
N ASN A 94 -25.41 9.42 1.12
CA ASN A 94 -25.88 8.03 1.13
C ASN A 94 -27.25 7.91 1.83
N ALA A 95 -27.42 8.56 2.99
CA ALA A 95 -28.69 8.56 3.69
C ALA A 95 -29.82 9.17 2.84
N ALA A 96 -29.53 10.24 2.09
CA ALA A 96 -30.50 10.84 1.16
C ALA A 96 -30.87 9.90 0.00
N ALA A 97 -29.88 9.18 -0.56
CA ALA A 97 -30.09 8.19 -1.62
C ALA A 97 -30.89 6.98 -1.13
N GLU A 98 -30.61 6.49 0.07
CA GLU A 98 -31.40 5.42 0.71
C GLU A 98 -32.84 5.85 0.97
N ALA A 99 -33.06 7.06 1.49
CA ALA A 99 -34.40 7.60 1.70
C ALA A 99 -35.18 7.73 0.38
N MET A 100 -34.50 8.13 -0.71
CA MET A 100 -35.12 8.19 -2.05
C MET A 100 -35.49 6.81 -2.59
N LYS A 101 -34.62 5.81 -2.38
CA LYS A 101 -34.91 4.41 -2.71
C LYS A 101 -36.12 3.91 -1.93
N ASP A 102 -36.16 4.13 -0.61
CA ASP A 102 -37.26 3.70 0.24
C ASP A 102 -38.59 4.37 -0.14
N LEU A 103 -38.55 5.66 -0.50
CA LEU A 103 -39.70 6.38 -1.05
C LEU A 103 -40.22 5.75 -2.35
N THR A 104 -39.29 5.38 -3.25
CA THR A 104 -39.61 4.74 -4.54
C THR A 104 -40.18 3.33 -4.33
N ASP A 105 -39.63 2.57 -3.38
CA ASP A 105 -40.09 1.22 -3.04
C ASP A 105 -41.47 1.24 -2.34
N ALA A 106 -41.70 2.21 -1.48
CA ALA A 106 -42.98 2.38 -0.80
C ALA A 106 -44.14 2.69 -1.76
N GLY A 107 -43.84 3.37 -2.89
CA GLY A 107 -44.85 3.70 -3.91
C GLY A 107 -45.88 4.73 -3.42
N ALA A 108 -47.13 4.58 -3.90
CA ALA A 108 -48.22 5.48 -3.52
C ALA A 108 -48.66 5.30 -2.06
N ARG A 109 -49.08 6.38 -1.42
CA ARG A 109 -49.58 6.32 -0.04
C ARG A 109 -50.84 5.48 0.05
N LYS A 110 -51.04 4.80 1.17
CA LYS A 110 -52.24 3.95 1.39
C LYS A 110 -53.56 4.69 1.15
N GLU A 111 -53.63 5.96 1.50
CA GLU A 111 -54.80 6.81 1.31
C GLU A 111 -55.09 7.07 -0.18
N GLN A 112 -54.01 7.21 -0.99
CA GLN A 112 -54.17 7.40 -2.44
C GLN A 112 -54.65 6.10 -3.11
N ILE A 113 -54.14 4.95 -2.71
CA ILE A 113 -54.59 3.64 -3.18
C ILE A 113 -56.05 3.40 -2.80
N GLN A 114 -56.41 3.73 -1.55
CA GLN A 114 -57.79 3.59 -1.06
C GLN A 114 -58.76 4.53 -1.80
N GLY A 115 -58.32 5.79 -2.07
CA GLY A 115 -59.12 6.75 -2.85
C GLY A 115 -59.36 6.27 -4.27
N ALA A 116 -58.30 5.77 -4.95
CA ALA A 116 -58.42 5.18 -6.28
C ALA A 116 -59.38 3.94 -6.31
N TYR A 117 -59.31 3.11 -5.28
CA TYR A 117 -60.21 1.96 -5.14
C TYR A 117 -61.68 2.40 -5.01
N GLN A 118 -61.99 3.43 -4.24
CA GLN A 118 -63.37 3.98 -4.11
C GLN A 118 -63.88 4.53 -5.44
N LEU A 119 -63.05 5.13 -6.28
CA LEU A 119 -63.40 5.58 -7.61
C LEU A 119 -63.74 4.38 -8.53
N VAL A 120 -63.01 3.27 -8.42
CA VAL A 120 -63.36 2.05 -9.13
C VAL A 120 -64.73 1.55 -8.70
N GLN A 121 -65.03 1.47 -7.40
CA GLN A 121 -66.33 1.01 -6.91
C GLN A 121 -67.48 1.91 -7.41
N GLN A 122 -67.30 3.22 -7.45
CA GLN A 122 -68.25 4.17 -7.99
C GLN A 122 -68.51 3.93 -9.49
N ALA A 123 -67.46 3.74 -10.29
CA ALA A 123 -67.55 3.51 -11.72
C ALA A 123 -68.21 2.15 -12.04
N GLU A 124 -67.87 1.10 -11.25
CA GLU A 124 -68.46 -0.24 -11.35
C GLU A 124 -69.99 -0.21 -11.07
N ALA A 125 -70.38 0.53 -10.03
CA ALA A 125 -71.80 0.72 -9.72
C ALA A 125 -72.55 1.42 -10.88
N ALA A 126 -71.94 2.47 -11.46
CA ALA A 126 -72.51 3.18 -12.61
C ALA A 126 -72.62 2.28 -13.86
N ALA A 127 -71.58 1.51 -14.18
CA ALA A 127 -71.57 0.55 -15.30
C ALA A 127 -72.62 -0.56 -15.10
N THR A 128 -72.78 -1.04 -13.87
CA THR A 128 -73.80 -2.05 -13.51
C THR A 128 -75.21 -1.52 -13.73
N ILE A 129 -75.51 -0.29 -13.34
CA ILE A 129 -76.80 0.35 -13.55
C ILE A 129 -77.06 0.56 -15.06
N ALA A 130 -76.10 1.08 -15.80
CA ALA A 130 -76.20 1.28 -17.24
C ALA A 130 -76.43 -0.06 -17.97
N LYS A 131 -75.71 -1.12 -17.55
CA LYS A 131 -75.92 -2.49 -18.09
C LYS A 131 -77.36 -3.00 -17.86
N LYS A 132 -77.83 -2.91 -16.63
CA LYS A 132 -79.23 -3.32 -16.31
C LYS A 132 -80.24 -2.52 -17.13
N THR A 133 -80.00 -1.25 -17.40
CA THR A 133 -80.85 -0.43 -18.24
C THR A 133 -80.82 -0.86 -19.70
N TYR A 134 -79.64 -1.14 -20.24
CA TYR A 134 -79.47 -1.68 -21.57
C TYR A 134 -80.19 -3.05 -21.72
N ASP A 135 -79.94 -3.96 -20.82
CA ASP A 135 -80.56 -5.31 -20.84
C ASP A 135 -82.10 -5.22 -20.84
N ARG A 136 -82.67 -4.30 -20.06
CA ARG A 136 -84.13 -4.03 -20.04
C ARG A 136 -84.62 -3.45 -21.37
N MET A 137 -83.89 -2.46 -21.94
CA MET A 137 -84.28 -1.87 -23.24
C MET A 137 -84.14 -2.87 -24.38
N GLN A 138 -83.15 -3.75 -24.34
CA GLN A 138 -82.95 -4.84 -25.29
C GLN A 138 -84.17 -5.83 -25.27
N ASN A 139 -84.60 -6.24 -24.06
CA ASN A 139 -85.79 -7.13 -23.93
C ASN A 139 -87.02 -6.45 -24.41
N LEU A 140 -87.32 -5.18 -24.07
CA LEU A 140 -88.48 -4.47 -24.55
C LEU A 140 -88.47 -4.23 -26.06
N PHE A 141 -87.30 -4.05 -26.66
CA PHE A 141 -87.13 -3.98 -28.12
C PHE A 141 -87.44 -5.34 -28.79
N SER A 142 -86.99 -6.47 -28.23
CA SER A 142 -87.33 -7.80 -28.75
C SER A 142 -88.80 -8.12 -28.67
N GLU A 143 -89.53 -7.53 -27.71
CA GLU A 143 -90.96 -7.67 -27.55
C GLU A 143 -91.74 -6.66 -28.44
N GLY A 144 -91.04 -5.83 -29.22
CA GLY A 144 -91.67 -4.85 -30.13
C GLY A 144 -92.22 -3.59 -29.44
N VAL A 145 -92.01 -3.40 -28.16
CA VAL A 145 -92.50 -2.30 -27.33
C VAL A 145 -91.64 -1.05 -27.40
N MET A 146 -90.34 -1.18 -27.73
CA MET A 146 -89.38 -0.07 -27.70
C MET A 146 -88.76 0.19 -29.08
N SER A 147 -88.40 1.42 -29.39
CA SER A 147 -87.75 1.81 -30.64
C SER A 147 -86.27 1.40 -30.64
N GLN A 148 -85.72 1.08 -31.83
CA GLN A 148 -84.27 0.79 -32.00
C GLN A 148 -83.40 1.91 -31.48
N GLN A 149 -83.78 3.16 -31.71
CA GLN A 149 -83.02 4.35 -31.21
C GLN A 149 -82.83 4.29 -29.68
N LYS A 150 -83.87 3.97 -28.92
CA LYS A 150 -83.83 3.94 -27.45
C LYS A 150 -82.93 2.80 -26.95
N ARG A 151 -82.96 1.63 -27.63
CA ARG A 151 -82.01 0.54 -27.33
C ARG A 151 -80.57 0.96 -27.59
N ASP A 152 -80.30 1.61 -28.75
CA ASP A 152 -78.96 2.04 -29.15
C ASP A 152 -78.44 3.16 -28.23
N GLU A 153 -79.25 4.09 -27.76
CA GLU A 153 -78.92 5.09 -26.73
C GLU A 153 -78.50 4.39 -25.41
N ALA A 154 -79.25 3.40 -24.94
CA ALA A 154 -78.96 2.66 -23.73
C ALA A 154 -77.66 1.82 -23.86
N LYS A 155 -77.43 1.24 -25.06
CA LYS A 155 -76.17 0.52 -25.35
C LYS A 155 -74.97 1.47 -25.30
N ALA A 156 -75.06 2.60 -25.98
CA ALA A 156 -73.99 3.60 -25.96
C ALA A 156 -73.68 4.10 -24.53
N ALA A 157 -74.71 4.36 -23.72
CA ALA A 157 -74.55 4.74 -22.32
C ALA A 157 -73.82 3.67 -21.49
N TRP A 158 -74.15 2.39 -21.71
CA TRP A 158 -73.44 1.26 -21.06
C TRP A 158 -72.00 1.16 -21.52
N GLU A 159 -71.70 1.24 -22.83
CA GLU A 159 -70.34 1.17 -23.38
C GLU A 159 -69.46 2.31 -22.81
N VAL A 160 -69.99 3.54 -22.68
CA VAL A 160 -69.29 4.69 -22.04
C VAL A 160 -69.01 4.40 -20.57
N ALA A 161 -70.00 3.90 -19.80
CA ALA A 161 -69.83 3.56 -18.40
C ALA A 161 -68.80 2.45 -18.18
N LEU A 162 -68.79 1.41 -19.05
CA LEU A 162 -67.82 0.34 -19.03
C LEU A 162 -66.40 0.85 -19.34
N ALA A 163 -66.26 1.72 -20.34
CA ALA A 163 -65.00 2.35 -20.66
C ALA A 163 -64.46 3.18 -19.47
N HIS A 164 -65.35 3.90 -18.78
CA HIS A 164 -64.99 4.66 -17.58
C HIS A 164 -64.55 3.73 -16.42
N GLU A 165 -65.27 2.65 -16.16
CA GLU A 165 -64.85 1.62 -15.18
C GLU A 165 -63.45 1.08 -15.47
N ASN A 166 -63.17 0.71 -16.72
CA ASN A 166 -61.85 0.20 -17.12
C ASN A 166 -60.75 1.25 -16.93
N ALA A 167 -61.04 2.54 -17.22
CA ALA A 167 -60.09 3.64 -16.97
C ALA A 167 -59.76 3.76 -15.47
N MET A 168 -60.80 3.73 -14.59
CA MET A 168 -60.61 3.80 -13.13
C MET A 168 -59.87 2.55 -12.60
N LYS A 169 -60.13 1.36 -13.12
CA LYS A 169 -59.36 0.16 -12.79
C LYS A 169 -57.88 0.28 -13.16
N SER A 170 -57.59 0.81 -14.34
CA SER A 170 -56.20 1.06 -14.77
C SER A 170 -55.50 2.06 -13.85
N GLN A 171 -56.21 3.12 -13.41
CA GLN A 171 -55.66 4.09 -12.49
C GLN A 171 -55.40 3.52 -11.09
N TYR A 172 -56.30 2.66 -10.59
CA TYR A 172 -56.10 1.96 -9.33
C TYR A 172 -54.89 1.01 -9.41
N GLU A 173 -54.75 0.23 -10.48
CA GLU A 173 -53.60 -0.67 -10.67
C GLU A 173 -52.28 0.10 -10.80
N MET A 174 -52.26 1.26 -11.45
CA MET A 174 -51.08 2.15 -11.44
C MET A 174 -50.70 2.60 -10.03
N ALA A 175 -51.67 3.05 -9.24
CA ALA A 175 -51.45 3.48 -7.87
C ALA A 175 -50.94 2.30 -6.98
N LYS A 176 -51.56 1.11 -7.15
CA LYS A 176 -51.24 -0.10 -6.40
C LYS A 176 -49.85 -0.62 -6.73
N ASN A 177 -49.46 -0.68 -8.01
CA ASN A 177 -48.16 -1.18 -8.45
C ASN A 177 -47.04 -0.20 -8.12
N GLY A 178 -47.33 1.09 -7.92
CA GLY A 178 -46.37 2.12 -7.56
C GLY A 178 -45.36 2.41 -8.66
N ALA A 179 -44.10 2.69 -8.29
CA ALA A 179 -43.02 2.99 -9.22
C ALA A 179 -42.70 1.81 -10.11
N ARG A 180 -42.27 2.07 -11.32
CA ARG A 180 -41.87 1.05 -12.29
C ARG A 180 -40.62 0.30 -11.82
N THR A 181 -40.47 -0.94 -12.29
CA THR A 181 -39.29 -1.77 -11.97
C THR A 181 -37.97 -1.06 -12.33
N GLU A 182 -37.97 -0.32 -13.45
CA GLU A 182 -36.80 0.43 -13.89
C GLU A 182 -36.49 1.60 -12.95
N GLU A 183 -37.50 2.30 -12.44
CA GLU A 183 -37.35 3.40 -11.48
C GLU A 183 -36.80 2.88 -10.12
N LYS A 184 -37.36 1.75 -9.65
CA LYS A 184 -36.85 1.07 -8.45
C LYS A 184 -35.41 0.64 -8.61
N LYS A 185 -35.06 0.05 -9.77
CA LYS A 185 -33.69 -0.36 -10.08
C LYS A 185 -32.72 0.84 -10.17
N ALA A 186 -33.19 1.97 -10.75
CA ALA A 186 -32.41 3.19 -10.82
C ALA A 186 -32.12 3.76 -9.41
N ALA A 187 -33.16 3.87 -8.56
CA ALA A 187 -33.02 4.32 -7.18
C ALA A 187 -32.09 3.40 -6.36
N GLN A 188 -32.21 2.08 -6.51
CA GLN A 188 -31.32 1.10 -5.89
C GLN A 188 -29.86 1.30 -6.35
N SER A 189 -29.65 1.49 -7.65
CA SER A 189 -28.31 1.71 -8.19
C SER A 189 -27.69 3.01 -7.67
N GLN A 190 -28.50 4.05 -7.52
CA GLN A 190 -28.07 5.33 -6.95
C GLN A 190 -27.67 5.18 -5.47
N ALA A 191 -28.47 4.45 -4.67
CA ALA A 191 -28.15 4.17 -3.28
C ALA A 191 -26.85 3.34 -3.15
N ASN A 192 -26.67 2.33 -4.01
CA ASN A 192 -25.44 1.53 -4.05
C ASN A 192 -24.22 2.38 -4.41
N ALA A 193 -24.34 3.28 -5.40
CA ALA A 193 -23.26 4.19 -5.78
C ALA A 193 -22.86 5.12 -4.64
N ALA A 194 -23.84 5.70 -3.94
CA ALA A 194 -23.58 6.54 -2.77
C ALA A 194 -22.93 5.78 -1.62
N LYS A 195 -23.35 4.54 -1.35
CA LYS A 195 -22.74 3.65 -0.36
C LYS A 195 -21.29 3.35 -0.71
N HIS A 196 -20.99 2.97 -1.95
CA HIS A 196 -19.62 2.71 -2.38
C HIS A 196 -18.73 3.95 -2.30
N ALA A 197 -19.26 5.14 -2.53
CA ALA A 197 -18.51 6.38 -2.31
C ALA A 197 -18.07 6.56 -0.85
N VAL A 198 -18.93 6.22 0.11
CA VAL A 198 -18.57 6.18 1.54
C VAL A 198 -17.50 5.12 1.82
N ASP A 199 -17.65 3.92 1.25
CA ASP A 199 -16.71 2.81 1.46
C ASP A 199 -15.31 3.15 0.94
N VAL A 200 -15.20 3.88 -0.19
CA VAL A 200 -13.92 4.37 -0.71
C VAL A 200 -13.22 5.28 0.30
N VAL A 201 -13.93 6.29 0.82
CA VAL A 201 -13.33 7.22 1.80
C VAL A 201 -12.98 6.51 3.11
N ARG A 202 -13.79 5.57 3.58
CA ARG A 202 -13.45 4.74 4.74
C ARG A 202 -12.21 3.90 4.54
N SER A 203 -12.02 3.34 3.33
CA SER A 203 -10.81 2.59 3.00
C SER A 203 -9.57 3.48 3.03
N VAL A 204 -9.72 4.72 2.54
CA VAL A 204 -8.66 5.72 2.60
C VAL A 204 -8.37 6.13 4.05
N LEU A 205 -9.40 6.33 4.88
CA LEU A 205 -9.23 6.67 6.30
C LEU A 205 -8.57 5.56 7.12
N LYS A 206 -8.65 4.29 6.73
CA LYS A 206 -7.88 3.21 7.39
C LYS A 206 -6.37 3.42 7.25
N GLU A 207 -5.93 4.06 6.19
CA GLU A 207 -4.52 4.40 5.96
C GLU A 207 -4.00 5.52 6.89
N THR A 208 -4.87 6.13 7.72
CA THR A 208 -4.41 7.07 8.76
C THR A 208 -3.76 6.35 9.93
N VAL A 209 -4.02 5.06 10.10
CA VAL A 209 -3.34 4.20 11.08
C VAL A 209 -2.26 3.43 10.35
N GLN A 210 -1.01 3.78 10.60
CA GLN A 210 0.14 3.10 10.02
C GLN A 210 0.43 1.84 10.81
N VAL A 211 0.50 0.71 10.11
CA VAL A 211 0.77 -0.60 10.73
C VAL A 211 2.03 -1.22 10.14
N ALA A 212 2.72 -2.03 10.94
CA ALA A 212 3.88 -2.78 10.49
C ALA A 212 3.45 -3.84 9.47
N ALA A 213 4.11 -3.84 8.29
CA ALA A 213 3.91 -4.84 7.25
C ALA A 213 4.91 -6.01 7.37
N VAL A 214 5.96 -5.84 8.16
CA VAL A 214 7.04 -6.82 8.38
C VAL A 214 7.41 -6.86 9.85
N ASP A 215 7.96 -8.00 10.29
CA ASP A 215 8.58 -8.13 11.61
C ASP A 215 9.99 -7.55 11.57
N GLY A 216 10.37 -6.77 12.58
CA GLY A 216 11.72 -6.20 12.67
C GLY A 216 11.89 -5.20 13.79
N GLU A 217 13.06 -4.58 13.84
CA GLU A 217 13.39 -3.52 14.81
C GLU A 217 13.26 -2.15 14.12
N VAL A 218 12.61 -1.20 14.76
CA VAL A 218 12.50 0.19 14.26
C VAL A 218 13.88 0.82 14.25
N SER A 219 14.39 1.14 13.07
CA SER A 219 15.73 1.77 12.92
C SER A 219 15.69 3.27 13.05
N ASP A 220 14.79 3.92 12.33
CA ASP A 220 14.68 5.36 12.27
C ASP A 220 13.23 5.82 12.30
N ILE A 221 12.97 6.94 12.99
CA ILE A 221 11.70 7.66 12.98
C ILE A 221 11.95 9.06 12.47
N TYR A 222 11.37 9.40 11.31
CA TYR A 222 11.68 10.66 10.63
C TYR A 222 10.87 11.86 11.17
N PRO A 223 9.52 11.81 11.27
CA PRO A 223 8.72 12.91 11.77
C PRO A 223 8.57 12.85 13.30
N LYS A 224 8.24 13.99 13.87
CA LYS A 224 7.85 14.11 15.28
C LYS A 224 6.33 14.23 15.42
N GLU A 225 5.83 13.94 16.62
CA GLU A 225 4.44 14.20 16.95
C GLU A 225 4.09 15.68 16.74
N GLY A 226 2.94 15.93 16.16
CA GLY A 226 2.48 17.26 15.76
C GLY A 226 2.97 17.72 14.39
N GLU A 227 3.90 17.04 13.75
CA GLU A 227 4.45 17.40 12.44
C GLU A 227 3.48 17.00 11.30
N LEU A 228 3.46 17.82 10.24
CA LEU A 228 2.71 17.56 9.03
C LEU A 228 3.55 16.75 8.04
N VAL A 229 3.04 15.61 7.60
CA VAL A 229 3.69 14.75 6.59
C VAL A 229 2.93 14.78 5.29
N GLY A 230 3.68 14.78 4.17
CA GLY A 230 3.12 14.74 2.82
C GLY A 230 2.93 13.32 2.31
N MET A 231 2.24 13.19 1.17
CA MET A 231 2.13 11.90 0.47
C MET A 231 3.51 11.37 0.07
N GLY A 232 3.77 10.10 0.36
CA GLY A 232 5.06 9.45 0.06
C GLY A 232 6.18 9.77 1.04
N SER A 233 5.97 10.66 2.02
CA SER A 233 6.97 10.95 3.05
C SER A 233 7.21 9.71 3.92
N PRO A 234 8.48 9.36 4.20
CA PRO A 234 8.78 8.27 5.12
C PRO A 234 8.37 8.65 6.55
N ILE A 235 7.77 7.72 7.26
CA ILE A 235 7.41 7.87 8.67
C ILE A 235 8.47 7.20 9.53
N LEU A 236 8.80 5.95 9.23
CA LEU A 236 9.84 5.20 9.93
C LEU A 236 10.41 4.10 9.02
N SER A 237 11.57 3.57 9.41
CA SER A 237 12.19 2.38 8.81
C SER A 237 12.19 1.22 9.79
N ILE A 238 11.98 0.00 9.28
CA ILE A 238 12.03 -1.24 10.05
C ILE A 238 13.14 -2.11 9.46
N SER A 239 14.13 -2.44 10.28
CA SER A 239 15.22 -3.35 9.93
C SER A 239 14.78 -4.79 10.14
N MET A 240 14.77 -5.59 9.06
CA MET A 240 14.40 -7.01 9.11
C MET A 240 15.57 -7.84 9.61
N MET A 241 15.74 -7.98 10.93
CA MET A 241 16.89 -8.65 11.57
C MET A 241 17.12 -10.10 11.13
N LYS A 242 16.13 -10.74 10.51
CA LYS A 242 16.27 -12.09 9.94
C LYS A 242 16.90 -12.10 8.54
N ASP A 243 16.97 -10.96 7.87
CA ASP A 243 17.52 -10.83 6.51
C ASP A 243 18.73 -9.91 6.51
N MET A 244 19.82 -10.41 7.11
CA MET A 244 21.12 -9.72 7.19
C MET A 244 22.13 -10.38 6.28
N TRP A 245 23.06 -9.58 5.78
CA TRP A 245 24.20 -10.06 4.99
C TRP A 245 25.45 -9.22 5.28
N GLY A 246 26.61 -9.74 4.91
CA GLY A 246 27.86 -8.98 4.89
C GLY A 246 28.13 -8.44 3.49
N THR A 247 28.41 -7.16 3.39
CA THR A 247 28.85 -6.48 2.16
C THR A 247 30.34 -6.24 2.23
N PHE A 248 31.08 -6.71 1.23
CA PHE A 248 32.53 -6.63 1.16
C PHE A 248 32.96 -5.95 -0.14
N ASN A 249 33.81 -4.95 -0.02
CA ASN A 249 34.41 -4.27 -1.15
C ASN A 249 35.74 -4.93 -1.50
N VAL A 250 35.70 -5.77 -2.56
CA VAL A 250 36.82 -6.63 -2.96
C VAL A 250 37.43 -6.12 -4.25
N ARG A 251 38.75 -5.89 -4.27
CA ARG A 251 39.48 -5.51 -5.47
C ARG A 251 39.55 -6.69 -6.44
N GLU A 252 39.64 -6.40 -7.74
CA GLU A 252 39.69 -7.38 -8.82
C GLU A 252 40.79 -8.44 -8.64
N ASP A 253 41.97 -8.05 -8.15
CA ASP A 253 43.09 -8.94 -7.86
C ASP A 253 42.87 -9.84 -6.63
N GLN A 254 41.94 -9.48 -5.77
CA GLN A 254 41.57 -10.20 -4.56
C GLN A 254 40.39 -11.17 -4.77
N LEU A 255 39.62 -11.02 -5.84
CA LEU A 255 38.46 -11.86 -6.17
C LEU A 255 38.84 -13.36 -6.31
N ASN A 256 40.07 -13.67 -6.76
CA ASN A 256 40.59 -15.06 -6.86
C ASN A 256 39.63 -16.07 -7.52
N GLY A 257 38.81 -15.61 -8.47
CA GLY A 257 37.80 -16.45 -9.12
C GLY A 257 36.57 -16.76 -8.29
N LEU A 258 36.30 -16.03 -7.20
CA LEU A 258 35.09 -16.11 -6.37
C LEU A 258 33.84 -15.99 -7.23
N LYS A 259 32.89 -16.91 -7.01
CA LYS A 259 31.62 -16.97 -7.76
C LYS A 259 30.44 -16.93 -6.80
N VAL A 260 29.29 -16.54 -7.35
CA VAL A 260 28.01 -16.67 -6.65
C VAL A 260 27.77 -18.13 -6.30
N GLY A 261 27.49 -18.39 -5.03
CA GLY A 261 27.32 -19.72 -4.45
C GLY A 261 28.52 -20.23 -3.66
N ASP A 262 29.69 -19.60 -3.81
CA ASP A 262 30.89 -19.97 -3.04
C ASP A 262 30.73 -19.57 -1.57
N THR A 263 31.50 -20.24 -0.71
CA THR A 263 31.50 -20.01 0.73
C THR A 263 32.88 -19.58 1.20
N PHE A 264 32.90 -18.61 2.08
CA PHE A 264 34.13 -18.17 2.74
C PHE A 264 33.87 -17.87 4.22
N THR A 265 34.95 -17.69 4.98
CA THR A 265 34.90 -17.42 6.41
C THR A 265 35.27 -15.96 6.67
N ALA A 266 34.45 -15.25 7.41
CA ALA A 266 34.74 -13.91 7.89
C ALA A 266 34.80 -13.90 9.42
N PHE A 267 35.76 -13.18 9.97
CA PHE A 267 35.93 -12.99 11.41
C PHE A 267 35.11 -11.77 11.83
N SER A 268 34.29 -11.93 12.86
CA SER A 268 33.57 -10.82 13.49
C SER A 268 34.31 -10.37 14.76
N PRO A 269 34.88 -9.15 14.79
CA PRO A 269 35.59 -8.66 15.98
C PRO A 269 34.65 -8.49 17.19
N ALA A 270 33.39 -8.14 16.95
CA ALA A 270 32.40 -7.91 18.01
C ALA A 270 32.14 -9.17 18.87
N PHE A 271 32.24 -10.36 18.26
CA PHE A 271 31.99 -11.64 18.95
C PHE A 271 33.23 -12.48 19.12
N ASN A 272 34.37 -12.06 18.56
CA ASN A 272 35.59 -12.82 18.49
C ASN A 272 35.36 -14.25 17.93
N LYS A 273 34.55 -14.36 16.87
CA LYS A 273 34.12 -15.61 16.22
C LYS A 273 34.21 -15.51 14.72
N GLU A 274 34.39 -16.67 14.10
CA GLU A 274 34.34 -16.84 12.65
C GLU A 274 32.91 -17.20 12.20
N LEU A 275 32.47 -16.56 11.15
CA LEU A 275 31.17 -16.76 10.50
C LEU A 275 31.40 -17.33 9.10
N LYS A 276 30.72 -18.40 8.78
CA LYS A 276 30.70 -18.95 7.41
C LYS A 276 29.61 -18.22 6.63
N LEU A 277 30.02 -17.56 5.55
CA LEU A 277 29.18 -16.79 4.66
C LEU A 277 29.12 -17.45 3.30
N LYS A 278 27.95 -17.35 2.64
CA LYS A 278 27.73 -17.82 1.27
C LYS A 278 27.44 -16.62 0.38
N VAL A 279 28.21 -16.49 -0.70
CA VAL A 279 28.04 -15.42 -1.69
C VAL A 279 26.71 -15.59 -2.42
N PHE A 280 25.90 -14.54 -2.48
CA PHE A 280 24.67 -14.54 -3.25
C PHE A 280 24.64 -13.47 -4.34
N GLU A 281 25.48 -12.44 -4.24
CA GLU A 281 25.58 -11.37 -5.23
C GLU A 281 27.03 -10.90 -5.36
N ILE A 282 27.45 -10.64 -6.59
CA ILE A 282 28.71 -9.94 -6.91
C ILE A 282 28.34 -8.88 -7.93
N LYS A 283 28.57 -7.62 -7.57
CA LYS A 283 28.20 -6.47 -8.38
C LYS A 283 29.42 -5.61 -8.67
N ASP A 284 29.52 -5.12 -9.88
CA ASP A 284 30.50 -4.10 -10.24
C ASP A 284 30.09 -2.76 -9.57
N GLU A 285 30.92 -2.24 -8.67
CA GLU A 285 30.77 -0.86 -8.22
C GLU A 285 31.15 0.05 -9.38
N GLY A 286 30.14 0.38 -10.18
CA GLY A 286 30.30 1.20 -11.36
C GLY A 286 31.11 2.48 -11.11
N SER A 287 31.72 2.97 -12.16
CA SER A 287 32.71 4.04 -12.37
C SER A 287 32.74 5.29 -11.46
N TYR A 288 31.91 5.41 -10.45
CA TYR A 288 31.89 6.58 -9.56
C TYR A 288 33.06 6.63 -8.59
N ALA A 289 33.68 5.49 -8.25
CA ALA A 289 34.87 5.43 -7.39
C ALA A 289 36.19 5.57 -8.15
N VAL A 290 36.18 5.49 -9.47
CA VAL A 290 37.38 5.36 -10.32
C VAL A 290 37.99 6.72 -10.72
N TRP A 291 37.34 7.87 -10.43
CA TRP A 291 37.78 9.17 -10.97
C TRP A 291 38.85 9.89 -10.13
N LYS A 292 39.54 9.22 -9.20
CA LYS A 292 40.59 9.85 -8.37
C LYS A 292 41.87 9.06 -8.18
N ALA A 293 42.22 8.13 -9.06
CA ALA A 293 43.52 7.42 -8.97
C ALA A 293 44.33 7.59 -10.24
N THR A 294 44.82 8.80 -10.50
CA THR A 294 45.99 9.02 -11.35
C THR A 294 47.24 8.58 -10.56
N LYS A 295 47.57 7.30 -10.58
CA LYS A 295 48.90 6.83 -10.20
C LYS A 295 49.75 6.70 -11.44
N SER A 296 50.64 7.65 -11.62
CA SER A 296 51.81 7.54 -12.49
C SER A 296 52.74 6.47 -11.91
N ASN A 297 52.73 5.26 -12.45
CA ASN A 297 53.78 4.25 -12.40
C ASN A 297 53.24 2.87 -12.81
N GLY A 298 52.77 2.73 -14.06
CA GLY A 298 52.66 1.39 -14.69
C GLY A 298 51.72 0.35 -14.00
N GLN A 299 50.91 0.73 -13.02
CA GLN A 299 49.91 -0.11 -12.39
C GLN A 299 48.54 0.21 -12.99
N TYR A 300 47.82 -0.82 -13.43
CA TYR A 300 46.45 -0.73 -13.90
C TYR A 300 45.53 -0.29 -12.75
N ASP A 301 44.55 0.56 -13.04
CA ASP A 301 43.47 0.87 -12.11
C ASP A 301 42.62 -0.40 -11.93
N LEU A 302 42.75 -1.06 -10.78
CA LEU A 302 41.97 -2.25 -10.43
C LEU A 302 40.59 -1.81 -9.99
N LYS A 303 39.57 -2.44 -10.55
CA LYS A 303 38.19 -2.22 -10.19
C LYS A 303 37.86 -2.86 -8.84
N THR A 304 36.89 -2.28 -8.14
CA THR A 304 36.35 -2.82 -6.89
C THR A 304 34.98 -3.44 -7.18
N PHE A 305 34.74 -4.59 -6.61
CA PHE A 305 33.48 -5.32 -6.70
C PHE A 305 32.83 -5.40 -5.31
N GLU A 306 31.55 -5.11 -5.28
CA GLU A 306 30.70 -5.32 -4.11
C GLU A 306 30.30 -6.80 -4.06
N VAL A 307 30.75 -7.51 -3.04
CA VAL A 307 30.42 -8.92 -2.79
C VAL A 307 29.49 -9.00 -1.60
N LYS A 308 28.25 -9.51 -1.82
CA LYS A 308 27.29 -9.72 -0.74
C LYS A 308 27.19 -11.20 -0.41
N ALA A 309 27.30 -11.50 0.88
CA ALA A 309 27.28 -12.87 1.38
C ALA A 309 26.42 -13.01 2.63
N ARG A 310 25.55 -14.04 2.67
CA ARG A 310 24.68 -14.32 3.81
C ARG A 310 25.32 -15.35 4.75
N PRO A 311 25.10 -15.23 6.07
CA PRO A 311 25.46 -16.28 7.02
C PRO A 311 24.75 -17.59 6.67
N ILE A 312 25.48 -18.70 6.65
CA ILE A 312 24.90 -20.03 6.40
C ILE A 312 24.04 -20.47 7.58
N ASN A 313 24.47 -20.14 8.79
CA ASN A 313 23.72 -20.40 10.01
C ASN A 313 23.25 -19.08 10.61
N PRO A 314 22.01 -19.01 11.13
CA PRO A 314 21.56 -17.86 11.90
C PRO A 314 22.55 -17.55 13.02
N PHE A 315 22.92 -16.30 13.16
CA PHE A 315 23.82 -15.85 14.20
C PHE A 315 23.12 -14.77 15.03
N ASP A 316 22.76 -15.15 16.26
CA ASP A 316 22.06 -14.25 17.16
C ASP A 316 23.00 -13.15 17.65
N GLY A 317 22.48 -11.92 17.67
CA GLY A 317 23.20 -10.74 18.14
C GLY A 317 23.96 -9.97 17.05
N LEU A 318 23.98 -10.44 15.80
CA LEU A 318 24.50 -9.66 14.68
C LEU A 318 23.66 -8.39 14.52
N ARG A 319 24.31 -7.25 14.31
CA ARG A 319 23.63 -5.97 14.10
C ARG A 319 24.17 -5.28 12.85
N PRO A 320 23.33 -4.52 12.15
CA PRO A 320 23.79 -3.64 11.06
C PRO A 320 24.93 -2.73 11.53
N GLY A 321 25.86 -2.44 10.65
CA GLY A 321 27.04 -1.64 10.93
C GLY A 321 28.22 -2.40 11.59
N MET A 322 28.04 -3.68 11.96
CA MET A 322 29.14 -4.46 12.51
C MET A 322 30.15 -4.83 11.42
N SER A 323 31.45 -4.71 11.75
CA SER A 323 32.53 -5.07 10.84
C SER A 323 32.72 -6.58 10.72
N LEU A 324 33.00 -7.03 9.51
CA LEU A 324 33.41 -8.39 9.16
C LEU A 324 34.78 -8.34 8.47
N ILE A 325 35.72 -9.18 8.91
CA ILE A 325 37.07 -9.18 8.39
C ILE A 325 37.36 -10.57 7.76
N VAL A 326 37.72 -10.55 6.49
CA VAL A 326 38.21 -11.74 5.80
C VAL A 326 39.75 -11.70 5.79
N LYS A 327 40.38 -12.64 6.47
CA LYS A 327 41.83 -12.87 6.42
C LYS A 327 42.14 -13.72 5.21
N LYS A 328 43.10 -13.29 4.43
CA LYS A 328 43.59 -14.02 3.26
C LYS A 328 44.66 -15.05 3.68
#